data_9cf28912e10663f346e8e2e4698641c9
#
_entry.id   9cf28912e10663f346e8e2e4698641c9
#
_cell.length_a   1.000
_cell.length_b   1.000
_cell.length_c   1.000
_cell.angle_alpha   90.00
_cell.angle_beta   90.00
_cell.angle_gamma   90.00
#
_symmetry.space_group_name_H-M   'P 1'
#
loop_
_entity.id
_entity.type
_entity.pdbx_description
1 polymer ?
#
loop_
_entity_poly.entity_id
_entity_poly.type
_entity_poly.pdbx_seq_one_letter_code
_entity_poly.pdbx_strand_id
1 'polypeptide(L)'
;NIQAATGAVLQVVSATKTDVFTTTSSSYVDVTGFAAAITPSSSTSKILIVVSANAGTNPSGVAEFKLLRGSSEILLADASGSRSRTSFTFYSGTGNNGAGGVGTHFVDSPSTTSATTYKITMRTNTSGQIVAVNRTMGDADGASTSRGTSTITLMEIQG
;
A
#
# COMPACT_ATOMS: atom_id res chain seq x y z
N ASN A 1 1.46 38.42 -4.83
CA ASN A 1 1.30 37.01 -4.48
C ASN A 1 1.84 36.17 -5.63
N ILE A 2 2.91 35.43 -5.40
CA ILE A 2 3.39 34.41 -6.34
C ILE A 2 2.48 33.19 -6.11
N GLN A 3 1.58 32.92 -7.05
CA GLN A 3 0.76 31.70 -7.04
C GLN A 3 1.62 30.56 -7.60
N ALA A 4 1.59 29.40 -6.97
CA ALA A 4 2.26 28.21 -7.50
C ALA A 4 1.67 27.85 -8.86
N ALA A 5 2.51 27.40 -9.79
CA ALA A 5 2.06 26.96 -11.10
C ALA A 5 1.23 25.68 -10.99
N THR A 6 0.23 25.51 -11.86
CA THR A 6 -0.49 24.23 -12.00
C THR A 6 0.49 23.07 -12.17
N GLY A 7 0.30 22.01 -11.41
CA GLY A 7 1.22 20.87 -11.36
C GLY A 7 2.39 21.00 -10.40
N ALA A 8 2.57 22.15 -9.72
CA ALA A 8 3.58 22.30 -8.70
C ALA A 8 3.29 21.40 -7.48
N VAL A 9 4.33 20.81 -6.89
CA VAL A 9 4.23 20.10 -5.61
C VAL A 9 4.16 21.13 -4.48
N LEU A 10 3.09 21.12 -3.69
CA LEU A 10 2.85 22.06 -2.60
C LEU A 10 3.32 21.55 -1.25
N GLN A 11 3.14 20.26 -0.99
CA GLN A 11 3.60 19.59 0.22
C GLN A 11 3.85 18.10 -0.03
N VAL A 12 4.69 17.51 0.81
CA VAL A 12 4.99 16.08 0.79
C VAL A 12 4.86 15.54 2.21
N VAL A 13 4.15 14.42 2.35
CA VAL A 13 4.02 13.67 3.60
C VAL A 13 4.42 12.23 3.31
N SER A 14 5.28 11.64 4.14
CA SER A 14 5.69 10.25 3.99
C SER A 14 5.62 9.51 5.33
N ALA A 15 5.18 8.26 5.29
CA ALA A 15 5.24 7.34 6.41
C ALA A 15 6.05 6.11 6.01
N THR A 16 6.98 5.70 6.87
CA THR A 16 7.80 4.49 6.71
C THR A 16 7.40 3.48 7.78
N LYS A 17 7.00 2.29 7.32
CA LYS A 17 6.76 1.14 8.19
C LYS A 17 8.02 0.29 8.23
N THR A 18 8.58 0.09 9.41
CA THR A 18 9.80 -0.72 9.65
C THR A 18 9.51 -2.03 10.38
N ASP A 19 8.40 -2.08 11.12
CA ASP A 19 7.94 -3.28 11.81
C ASP A 19 7.26 -4.26 10.86
N VAL A 20 7.16 -5.51 11.29
CA VAL A 20 6.50 -6.58 10.54
C VAL A 20 4.99 -6.52 10.72
N PHE A 21 4.25 -6.82 9.66
CA PHE A 21 2.83 -7.14 9.73
C PHE A 21 2.59 -8.49 9.06
N THR A 22 1.72 -9.33 9.63
CA THR A 22 1.32 -10.62 9.04
C THR A 22 -0.17 -10.84 9.19
N THR A 23 -0.75 -11.57 8.24
CA THR A 23 -2.13 -12.02 8.34
C THR A 23 -2.34 -13.35 7.61
N THR A 24 -3.32 -14.13 8.08
CA THR A 24 -3.87 -15.31 7.40
C THR A 24 -5.32 -15.06 6.94
N SER A 25 -5.81 -13.83 7.11
CA SER A 25 -7.19 -13.46 6.79
C SER A 25 -7.42 -13.49 5.28
N SER A 26 -8.49 -14.13 4.86
CA SER A 26 -9.04 -14.04 3.51
C SER A 26 -9.93 -12.81 3.29
N SER A 27 -10.19 -12.03 4.35
CA SER A 27 -10.82 -10.71 4.27
C SER A 27 -9.75 -9.63 4.40
N TYR A 28 -9.93 -8.50 3.71
CA TYR A 28 -9.00 -7.37 3.81
C TYR A 28 -8.96 -6.81 5.22
N VAL A 29 -7.76 -6.67 5.77
CA VAL A 29 -7.48 -6.07 7.07
C VAL A 29 -6.49 -4.91 6.91
N ASP A 30 -6.59 -3.89 7.76
CA ASP A 30 -5.66 -2.76 7.74
C ASP A 30 -4.24 -3.23 8.06
N VAL A 31 -3.26 -2.85 7.24
CA VAL A 31 -1.85 -3.04 7.56
C VAL A 31 -1.44 -1.95 8.55
N THR A 32 -1.41 -2.29 9.83
CA THR A 32 -1.12 -1.34 10.91
C THR A 32 0.17 -0.57 10.66
N GLY A 33 0.12 0.76 10.75
CA GLY A 33 1.28 1.63 10.52
C GLY A 33 1.61 1.87 9.03
N PHE A 34 0.81 1.35 8.09
CA PHE A 34 1.02 1.59 6.66
C PHE A 34 -0.05 2.56 6.11
N ALA A 35 -0.02 3.76 6.64
CA ALA A 35 -0.92 4.85 6.31
C ALA A 35 -0.23 6.21 6.45
N ALA A 36 -0.70 7.20 5.72
CA ALA A 36 -0.31 8.60 5.85
C ALA A 36 -1.53 9.51 5.69
N ALA A 37 -1.52 10.67 6.34
CA ALA A 37 -2.59 11.65 6.23
C ALA A 37 -2.04 12.97 5.69
N ILE A 38 -2.80 13.62 4.81
CA ILE A 38 -2.48 14.92 4.22
C ILE A 38 -3.70 15.82 4.29
N THR A 39 -3.48 17.11 4.51
CA THR A 39 -4.54 18.12 4.47
C THR A 39 -4.33 19.00 3.24
N PRO A 40 -5.11 18.80 2.16
CA PRO A 40 -4.93 19.59 0.94
C PRO A 40 -5.21 21.07 1.18
N SER A 41 -4.40 21.94 0.57
CA SER A 41 -4.55 23.41 0.67
C SER A 41 -5.70 23.95 -0.17
N SER A 42 -6.15 23.18 -1.18
CA SER A 42 -7.28 23.51 -2.05
C SER A 42 -8.13 22.27 -2.35
N SER A 43 -9.43 22.48 -2.53
CA SER A 43 -10.34 21.41 -3.01
C SER A 43 -10.10 21.02 -4.47
N THR A 44 -9.34 21.80 -5.23
CA THR A 44 -8.92 21.46 -6.60
C THR A 44 -7.60 20.71 -6.64
N SER A 45 -6.84 20.69 -5.54
CA SER A 45 -5.56 19.96 -5.46
C SER A 45 -5.75 18.47 -5.71
N LYS A 46 -4.74 17.88 -6.33
CA LYS A 46 -4.63 16.42 -6.51
C LYS A 46 -3.59 15.86 -5.57
N ILE A 47 -3.74 14.59 -5.20
CA ILE A 47 -2.78 13.90 -4.35
C ILE A 47 -2.14 12.77 -5.16
N LEU A 48 -0.84 12.89 -5.42
CA LEU A 48 -0.04 11.77 -5.91
C LEU A 48 0.32 10.87 -4.73
N ILE A 49 -0.16 9.64 -4.77
CA ILE A 49 0.15 8.60 -3.79
C ILE A 49 1.19 7.67 -4.41
N VAL A 50 2.30 7.44 -3.72
CA VAL A 50 3.33 6.46 -4.11
C VAL A 50 3.46 5.44 -2.99
N VAL A 51 3.24 4.17 -3.30
CA VAL A 51 3.33 3.05 -2.35
C VAL A 51 4.46 2.13 -2.79
N SER A 52 5.36 1.84 -1.85
CA SER A 52 6.39 0.82 -2.00
C SER A 52 6.30 -0.13 -0.82
N ALA A 53 5.98 -1.38 -1.05
CA ALA A 53 5.86 -2.41 -0.03
C ALA A 53 6.93 -3.48 -0.24
N ASN A 54 7.55 -3.94 0.85
CA ASN A 54 8.29 -5.19 0.87
C ASN A 54 7.34 -6.28 1.36
N ALA A 55 7.00 -7.25 0.52
CA ALA A 55 6.01 -8.26 0.82
C ALA A 55 6.59 -9.67 0.74
N GLY A 56 6.10 -10.56 1.60
CA GLY A 56 6.44 -11.98 1.59
C GLY A 56 5.19 -12.84 1.59
N THR A 57 5.25 -14.01 0.95
CA THR A 57 4.15 -14.98 0.91
C THR A 57 4.65 -16.40 1.10
N ASN A 58 3.82 -17.26 1.68
CA ASN A 58 4.01 -18.71 1.58
C ASN A 58 3.91 -19.14 0.09
N PRO A 59 4.48 -20.29 -0.28
CA PRO A 59 4.56 -20.71 -1.68
C PRO A 59 3.24 -20.76 -2.45
N SER A 60 2.13 -20.99 -1.76
CA SER A 60 0.79 -21.06 -2.36
C SER A 60 -0.07 -19.82 -2.10
N GLY A 61 0.45 -18.83 -1.38
CA GLY A 61 -0.29 -17.63 -1.02
C GLY A 61 0.01 -16.47 -1.96
N VAL A 62 -1.00 -15.65 -2.22
CA VAL A 62 -0.83 -14.34 -2.87
C VAL A 62 -1.21 -13.27 -1.86
N ALA A 63 -0.34 -12.31 -1.63
CA ALA A 63 -0.67 -11.10 -0.90
C ALA A 63 -1.42 -10.15 -1.84
N GLU A 64 -2.66 -9.86 -1.51
CA GLU A 64 -3.51 -8.94 -2.25
C GLU A 64 -3.68 -7.65 -1.46
N PHE A 65 -3.39 -6.53 -2.10
CA PHE A 65 -3.42 -5.21 -1.48
C PHE A 65 -4.47 -4.30 -2.10
N LYS A 66 -5.07 -3.46 -1.26
CA LYS A 66 -5.92 -2.35 -1.70
C LYS A 66 -5.44 -1.04 -1.12
N LEU A 67 -5.48 0.01 -1.95
CA LEU A 67 -5.30 1.39 -1.54
C LEU A 67 -6.66 2.00 -1.20
N LEU A 68 -6.79 2.57 -0.01
CA LEU A 68 -8.00 3.23 0.47
C LEU A 68 -7.75 4.72 0.75
N ARG A 69 -8.75 5.55 0.46
CA ARG A 69 -8.93 6.89 1.00
C ARG A 69 -9.99 6.83 2.10
N GLY A 70 -9.59 6.97 3.36
CA GLY A 70 -10.47 6.70 4.50
C GLY A 70 -10.98 5.26 4.48
N SER A 71 -12.28 5.07 4.23
CA SER A 71 -12.92 3.75 4.05
C SER A 71 -13.20 3.42 2.59
N SER A 72 -12.97 4.34 1.65
CA SER A 72 -13.27 4.14 0.24
C SER A 72 -12.10 3.48 -0.47
N GLU A 73 -12.35 2.36 -1.14
CA GLU A 73 -11.38 1.72 -2.01
C GLU A 73 -11.16 2.57 -3.27
N ILE A 74 -9.91 2.87 -3.57
CA ILE A 74 -9.50 3.60 -4.76
C ILE A 74 -8.49 2.76 -5.56
N LEU A 75 -8.33 3.04 -6.84
CA LEU A 75 -7.41 2.29 -7.71
C LEU A 75 -7.69 0.77 -7.70
N LEU A 76 -8.88 0.38 -8.08
CA LEU A 76 -9.24 -1.03 -8.25
C LEU A 76 -9.26 -1.42 -9.72
N ALA A 77 -8.76 -2.62 -10.02
CA ALA A 77 -8.90 -3.26 -11.32
C ALA A 77 -10.38 -3.46 -11.70
N ASP A 78 -10.68 -3.59 -12.98
CA ASP A 78 -12.03 -3.88 -13.48
C ASP A 78 -12.52 -5.24 -12.98
N ALA A 79 -13.84 -5.36 -12.84
CA ALA A 79 -14.46 -6.63 -12.48
C ALA A 79 -14.35 -7.63 -13.63
N SER A 80 -13.94 -8.87 -13.33
CA SER A 80 -13.83 -9.94 -14.32
C SER A 80 -14.18 -11.29 -13.71
N GLY A 81 -15.43 -11.69 -13.82
CA GLY A 81 -15.95 -12.92 -13.21
C GLY A 81 -15.76 -12.92 -11.70
N SER A 82 -15.22 -14.00 -11.15
CA SER A 82 -14.96 -14.16 -9.69
C SER A 82 -13.57 -13.68 -9.26
N ARG A 83 -12.79 -13.03 -10.14
CA ARG A 83 -11.44 -12.57 -9.82
C ARG A 83 -11.46 -11.46 -8.77
N SER A 84 -10.50 -11.52 -7.85
CA SER A 84 -10.28 -10.44 -6.88
C SER A 84 -9.91 -9.14 -7.59
N ARG A 85 -10.52 -8.06 -7.14
CA ARG A 85 -10.14 -6.70 -7.56
C ARG A 85 -9.17 -6.14 -6.54
N THR A 86 -7.97 -5.80 -6.97
CA THR A 86 -6.87 -5.34 -6.11
C THR A 86 -6.25 -4.07 -6.67
N SER A 87 -5.53 -3.32 -5.86
CA SER A 87 -4.67 -2.24 -6.33
C SER A 87 -3.32 -2.78 -6.83
N PHE A 88 -2.76 -3.76 -6.10
CA PHE A 88 -1.55 -4.49 -6.48
C PHE A 88 -1.47 -5.82 -5.72
N THR A 89 -0.62 -6.73 -6.19
CA THR A 89 -0.46 -8.07 -5.61
C THR A 89 1.01 -8.47 -5.56
N PHE A 90 1.36 -9.36 -4.63
CA PHE A 90 2.67 -10.00 -4.57
C PHE A 90 2.53 -11.51 -4.46
N TYR A 91 3.34 -12.22 -5.23
CA TYR A 91 3.47 -13.68 -5.19
C TYR A 91 4.95 -14.05 -5.28
N SER A 92 5.45 -14.80 -4.30
CA SER A 92 6.87 -15.16 -4.24
C SER A 92 7.25 -16.41 -5.05
N GLY A 93 6.27 -17.12 -5.60
CA GLY A 93 6.54 -18.39 -6.28
C GLY A 93 6.80 -19.54 -5.28
N THR A 94 7.84 -20.31 -5.52
CA THR A 94 8.20 -21.48 -4.71
C THR A 94 9.26 -21.12 -3.67
N GLY A 95 9.07 -21.56 -2.43
CA GLY A 95 10.03 -21.40 -1.34
C GLY A 95 9.56 -20.50 -0.20
N ASN A 96 10.01 -20.80 1.03
CA ASN A 96 9.58 -20.08 2.23
C ASN A 96 10.34 -18.76 2.49
N ASN A 97 11.34 -18.44 1.69
CA ASN A 97 12.17 -17.25 1.88
C ASN A 97 11.86 -16.16 0.82
N GLY A 98 10.76 -16.30 0.10
CA GLY A 98 10.37 -15.31 -0.89
C GLY A 98 9.86 -14.03 -0.24
N ALA A 99 10.55 -12.93 -0.52
CA ALA A 99 10.05 -11.57 -0.31
C ALA A 99 10.57 -10.67 -1.41
N GLY A 100 9.84 -9.59 -1.68
CA GLY A 100 10.25 -8.66 -2.72
C GLY A 100 9.49 -7.35 -2.65
N GLY A 101 10.01 -6.38 -3.41
CA GLY A 101 9.38 -5.09 -3.58
C GLY A 101 8.16 -5.19 -4.51
N VAL A 102 7.06 -4.60 -4.08
CA VAL A 102 5.84 -4.41 -4.88
C VAL A 102 5.24 -3.05 -4.52
N GLY A 103 4.56 -2.43 -5.44
CA GLY A 103 3.93 -1.15 -5.15
C GLY A 103 3.08 -0.64 -6.28
N THR A 104 2.58 0.57 -6.09
CA THR A 104 1.77 1.28 -7.08
C THR A 104 1.88 2.78 -6.86
N HIS A 105 1.41 3.53 -7.84
CA HIS A 105 1.20 4.97 -7.71
C HIS A 105 -0.17 5.33 -8.29
N PHE A 106 -0.75 6.40 -7.77
CA PHE A 106 -2.06 6.87 -8.19
C PHE A 106 -2.21 8.37 -7.93
N VAL A 107 -2.89 9.06 -8.83
CA VAL A 107 -3.27 10.47 -8.64
C VAL A 107 -4.75 10.52 -8.29
N ASP A 108 -5.04 10.87 -7.05
CA ASP A 108 -6.39 11.04 -6.53
C ASP A 108 -6.84 12.51 -6.58
N SER A 109 -8.15 12.72 -6.68
CA SER A 109 -8.81 14.03 -6.56
C SER A 109 -9.76 13.98 -5.37
N PRO A 110 -9.30 14.26 -4.14
CA PRO A 110 -10.11 14.09 -2.94
C PRO A 110 -11.22 15.16 -2.80
N SER A 111 -11.11 16.27 -3.53
CA SER A 111 -12.07 17.38 -3.57
C SER A 111 -12.40 17.93 -2.17
N THR A 112 -11.42 18.04 -1.29
CA THR A 112 -11.57 18.51 0.08
C THR A 112 -10.33 19.25 0.57
N THR A 113 -10.50 20.10 1.57
CA THR A 113 -9.43 20.72 2.36
C THR A 113 -9.34 20.14 3.78
N SER A 114 -10.09 19.08 4.07
CA SER A 114 -10.00 18.36 5.35
C SER A 114 -8.89 17.32 5.34
N ALA A 115 -8.38 16.99 6.51
CA ALA A 115 -7.39 15.92 6.68
C ALA A 115 -7.91 14.61 6.08
N THR A 116 -7.16 14.05 5.16
CA THR A 116 -7.51 12.85 4.39
C THR A 116 -6.43 11.79 4.59
N THR A 117 -6.84 10.63 5.10
CA THR A 117 -5.94 9.49 5.33
C THR A 117 -5.97 8.54 4.15
N TYR A 118 -4.80 8.18 3.65
CA TYR A 118 -4.59 7.09 2.70
C TYR A 118 -3.93 5.93 3.42
N LYS A 119 -4.44 4.70 3.19
CA LYS A 119 -3.96 3.50 3.89
C LYS A 119 -3.97 2.29 2.99
N ILE A 120 -3.19 1.29 3.39
CA ILE A 120 -3.11 -0.01 2.73
C ILE A 120 -3.81 -1.07 3.57
N THR A 121 -4.67 -1.84 2.92
CA THR A 121 -5.21 -3.09 3.46
C THR A 121 -4.61 -4.27 2.73
N MET A 122 -4.55 -5.42 3.39
CA MET A 122 -4.01 -6.66 2.83
C MET A 122 -4.86 -7.87 3.23
N ARG A 123 -4.86 -8.89 2.36
CA ARG A 123 -5.38 -10.22 2.65
C ARG A 123 -4.54 -11.29 1.97
N THR A 124 -4.73 -12.55 2.35
CA THR A 124 -4.30 -13.68 1.52
C THR A 124 -5.44 -14.14 0.61
N ASN A 125 -5.12 -14.55 -0.62
CA ASN A 125 -6.12 -15.15 -1.52
C ASN A 125 -6.43 -16.60 -1.15
N THR A 126 -5.59 -17.27 -0.35
CA THR A 126 -5.72 -18.68 0.04
C THR A 126 -5.83 -18.79 1.55
N SER A 127 -6.96 -19.28 2.04
CA SER A 127 -7.21 -19.44 3.48
C SER A 127 -6.09 -20.23 4.16
N GLY A 128 -5.66 -19.74 5.33
CA GLY A 128 -4.61 -20.38 6.14
C GLY A 128 -3.17 -20.11 5.66
N GLN A 129 -2.99 -19.50 4.47
CA GLN A 129 -1.66 -19.09 4.03
C GLN A 129 -1.28 -17.75 4.67
N ILE A 130 -0.05 -17.65 5.16
CA ILE A 130 0.46 -16.40 5.73
C ILE A 130 0.95 -15.50 4.60
N VAL A 131 0.59 -14.24 4.69
CA VAL A 131 1.18 -13.14 3.92
C VAL A 131 1.76 -12.11 4.88
N ALA A 132 2.86 -11.47 4.48
CA ALA A 132 3.62 -10.58 5.34
C ALA A 132 3.99 -9.27 4.64
N VAL A 133 4.20 -8.24 5.45
CA VAL A 133 4.87 -7.00 5.06
C VAL A 133 6.16 -6.92 5.88
N ASN A 134 7.25 -6.52 5.24
CA ASN A 134 8.58 -6.27 5.79
C ASN A 134 9.33 -7.52 6.30
N ARG A 135 9.00 -8.71 5.80
CA ARG A 135 9.82 -9.90 6.06
C ARG A 135 9.70 -10.98 4.99
N THR A 136 10.69 -11.85 4.91
CA THR A 136 10.59 -13.17 4.28
C THR A 136 9.65 -14.07 5.07
N MET A 137 9.10 -15.12 4.46
CA MET A 137 8.21 -16.05 5.15
C MET A 137 8.94 -16.92 6.16
N GLY A 138 10.15 -17.41 5.83
CA GLY A 138 11.06 -17.92 6.82
C GLY A 138 11.44 -16.79 7.78
N ASP A 139 11.14 -16.95 9.08
CA ASP A 139 11.37 -15.92 10.10
C ASP A 139 12.44 -16.36 11.13
N ALA A 140 13.22 -17.39 10.80
CA ALA A 140 14.35 -17.83 11.61
C ALA A 140 15.48 -16.79 11.58
N ASP A 141 16.23 -16.69 12.67
CA ASP A 141 17.46 -15.89 12.70
C ASP A 141 18.54 -16.59 11.87
N GLY A 142 18.77 -16.08 10.66
CA GLY A 142 19.71 -16.69 9.72
C GLY A 142 19.93 -15.85 8.47
N ALA A 143 21.04 -16.08 7.80
CA ALA A 143 21.47 -15.29 6.63
C ALA A 143 20.54 -15.42 5.40
N SER A 144 19.66 -16.41 5.38
CA SER A 144 18.67 -16.62 4.30
C SER A 144 17.35 -15.89 4.52
N THR A 145 17.20 -15.19 5.64
CA THR A 145 16.00 -14.43 6.00
C THR A 145 16.31 -12.95 6.05
N SER A 146 15.31 -12.11 5.78
CA SER A 146 15.52 -10.66 5.75
C SER A 146 14.32 -9.89 6.30
N ARG A 147 14.60 -8.68 6.75
CA ARG A 147 13.64 -7.64 7.07
C ARG A 147 13.72 -6.55 6.02
N GLY A 148 12.58 -6.02 5.63
CA GLY A 148 12.48 -4.91 4.71
C GLY A 148 11.78 -3.71 5.35
N THR A 149 11.58 -2.69 4.54
CA THR A 149 10.78 -1.50 4.89
C THR A 149 9.74 -1.24 3.81
N SER A 150 8.64 -0.63 4.20
CA SER A 150 7.59 -0.19 3.27
C SER A 150 7.29 1.29 3.50
N THR A 151 6.95 2.01 2.44
CA THR A 151 6.67 3.44 2.51
C THR A 151 5.39 3.79 1.77
N ILE A 152 4.66 4.77 2.30
CA ILE A 152 3.60 5.48 1.58
C ILE A 152 3.93 6.97 1.59
N THR A 153 4.02 7.57 0.40
CA THR A 153 4.31 8.98 0.22
C THR A 153 3.14 9.66 -0.49
N LEU A 154 2.71 10.77 0.05
CA LEU A 154 1.64 11.61 -0.47
C LEU A 154 2.25 12.95 -0.90
N MET A 155 1.95 13.39 -2.12
CA MET A 155 2.38 14.69 -2.64
C MET A 155 1.15 15.46 -3.09
N GLU A 156 0.92 16.64 -2.51
CA GLU A 156 -0.10 17.55 -3.00
C GLU A 156 0.39 18.24 -4.26
N ILE A 157 -0.40 18.14 -5.31
CA ILE A 157 -0.16 18.76 -6.62
C ILE A 157 -1.16 19.90 -6.81
N GLN A 158 -0.67 21.08 -7.15
CA GLN A 158 -1.51 22.23 -7.49
C GLN A 158 -2.46 21.89 -8.65
N GLY A 159 -3.76 22.00 -8.40
CA GLY A 159 -4.81 21.86 -9.41
C GLY A 159 -5.17 23.17 -10.10
#